data_84b1f9937a21130874ea20a76fdaa052
#
_entry.id   84b1f9937a21130874ea20a76fdaa052
#
_cell.length_a   1.000
_cell.length_b   1.000
_cell.length_c   1.000
_cell.angle_alpha   90.00
_cell.angle_beta   90.00
_cell.angle_gamma   90.00
#
_symmetry.space_group_name_H-M   'P 1'
#
loop_
_entity.id
_entity.type
_entity.pdbx_description
1 polymer ?
#
loop_
_entity_poly.entity_id
_entity_poly.type
_entity_poly.pdbx_seq_one_letter_code
_entity_poly.pdbx_strand_id
1 'polypeptide(L)'
;MNRIEERLAALKEEGKKAFITYTTAGLPDYDTTKKIMFAQEKAGIDIMEIGVPFSDPIADGPVIQDASFKAIQNGASLEGTFTMMGKVRKAGLNSPVVFMLYYNTVYHYGVENFVNKCIENGVDGLIIPDLPFEEQGEIKDVLAKNEKSPILIQLVSPVSKGRIPMLLENARGFVYCVSQMGVTGKGAN
;
A
#
# COMPACT_ATOMS: atom_id res chain seq x y z
N MET A 1 -17.56 -6.69 1.77
CA MET A 1 -16.54 -6.73 0.70
C MET A 1 -15.72 -5.44 0.81
N ASN A 2 -14.41 -5.51 0.59
CA ASN A 2 -13.52 -4.36 0.66
C ASN A 2 -13.50 -3.64 -0.70
N ARG A 3 -13.20 -2.32 -0.75
CA ARG A 3 -13.20 -1.53 -2.01
C ARG A 3 -12.29 -2.11 -3.10
N ILE A 4 -11.15 -2.72 -2.72
CA ILE A 4 -10.26 -3.41 -3.67
C ILE A 4 -11.00 -4.56 -4.35
N GLU A 5 -11.63 -5.42 -3.56
CA GLU A 5 -12.36 -6.60 -4.08
C GLU A 5 -13.55 -6.18 -4.95
N GLU A 6 -14.30 -5.16 -4.54
CA GLU A 6 -15.41 -4.61 -5.31
C GLU A 6 -14.95 -4.07 -6.67
N ARG A 7 -13.85 -3.27 -6.67
CA ARG A 7 -13.32 -2.70 -7.92
C ARG A 7 -12.80 -3.79 -8.86
N LEU A 8 -12.07 -4.76 -8.33
CA LEU A 8 -11.53 -5.87 -9.15
C LEU A 8 -12.63 -6.77 -9.69
N ALA A 9 -13.69 -7.02 -8.94
CA ALA A 9 -14.86 -7.78 -9.41
C ALA A 9 -15.54 -7.05 -10.58
N ALA A 10 -15.82 -5.75 -10.45
CA ALA A 10 -16.42 -4.94 -11.51
C ALA A 10 -15.56 -4.93 -12.79
N LEU A 11 -14.25 -4.75 -12.67
CA LEU A 11 -13.35 -4.80 -13.82
C LEU A 11 -13.33 -6.16 -14.50
N LYS A 12 -13.41 -7.25 -13.72
CA LYS A 12 -13.47 -8.61 -14.25
C LYS A 12 -14.74 -8.85 -15.06
N GLU A 13 -15.88 -8.36 -14.59
CA GLU A 13 -17.15 -8.43 -15.33
C GLU A 13 -17.08 -7.65 -16.65
N GLU A 14 -16.38 -6.51 -16.67
CA GLU A 14 -16.15 -5.70 -17.87
C GLU A 14 -15.05 -6.25 -18.79
N GLY A 15 -14.35 -7.33 -18.41
CA GLY A 15 -13.20 -7.87 -19.14
C GLY A 15 -11.97 -6.95 -19.15
N LYS A 16 -11.88 -6.01 -18.17
CA LYS A 16 -10.80 -5.03 -18.05
C LYS A 16 -9.76 -5.45 -17.03
N LYS A 17 -8.60 -4.80 -17.12
CA LYS A 17 -7.51 -4.92 -16.13
C LYS A 17 -7.46 -3.67 -15.26
N ALA A 18 -7.05 -3.84 -13.99
CA ALA A 18 -6.83 -2.72 -13.09
C ALA A 18 -5.57 -1.94 -13.47
N PHE A 19 -5.65 -0.62 -13.41
CA PHE A 19 -4.50 0.27 -13.46
C PHE A 19 -4.21 0.81 -12.06
N ILE A 20 -3.02 0.50 -11.56
CA ILE A 20 -2.57 0.83 -10.20
C ILE A 20 -1.44 1.86 -10.30
N THR A 21 -1.53 2.93 -9.53
CA THR A 21 -0.51 3.99 -9.49
C THR A 21 0.18 4.04 -8.13
N TYR A 22 1.45 4.44 -8.11
CA TYR A 22 2.20 4.71 -6.88
C TYR A 22 2.44 6.22 -6.71
N THR A 23 2.28 6.71 -5.48
CA THR A 23 2.57 8.10 -5.11
C THR A 23 3.18 8.15 -3.71
N THR A 24 4.32 8.84 -3.54
CA THR A 24 4.91 9.08 -2.22
C THR A 24 4.10 10.12 -1.46
N ALA A 25 3.62 9.78 -0.27
CA ALA A 25 2.84 10.69 0.57
C ALA A 25 3.69 11.87 1.06
N GLY A 26 3.11 13.09 1.02
CA GLY A 26 3.77 14.29 1.51
C GLY A 26 4.86 14.86 0.60
N LEU A 27 4.92 14.43 -0.66
CA LEU A 27 5.87 14.98 -1.64
C LEU A 27 5.13 15.83 -2.71
N PRO A 28 5.43 17.10 -2.89
CA PRO A 28 6.25 17.95 -2.01
C PRO A 28 5.57 18.23 -0.67
N ASP A 29 4.26 18.06 -0.57
CA ASP A 29 3.43 18.26 0.62
C ASP A 29 2.13 17.42 0.54
N TYR A 30 1.37 17.37 1.64
CA TYR A 30 0.12 16.62 1.70
C TYR A 30 -1.02 17.24 0.87
N ASP A 31 -1.03 18.56 0.67
CA ASP A 31 -2.06 19.21 -0.14
C ASP A 31 -1.90 18.85 -1.61
N THR A 32 -0.67 18.77 -2.07
CA THR A 32 -0.35 18.28 -3.43
C THR A 32 -0.67 16.80 -3.56
N THR A 33 -0.33 15.96 -2.58
CA THR A 33 -0.69 14.53 -2.58
C THR A 33 -2.20 14.34 -2.70
N LYS A 34 -3.01 15.10 -1.93
CA LYS A 34 -4.47 15.06 -2.03
C LYS A 34 -4.98 15.43 -3.42
N LYS A 35 -4.44 16.49 -4.02
CA LYS A 35 -4.80 16.91 -5.38
C LYS A 35 -4.48 15.82 -6.41
N ILE A 36 -3.33 15.18 -6.28
CA ILE A 36 -2.93 14.05 -7.13
C ILE A 36 -3.94 12.91 -7.01
N MET A 37 -4.31 12.51 -5.78
CA MET A 37 -5.28 11.43 -5.55
C MET A 37 -6.62 11.71 -6.22
N PHE A 38 -7.18 12.91 -6.08
CA PHE A 38 -8.42 13.27 -6.75
C PHE A 38 -8.27 13.34 -8.28
N ALA A 39 -7.14 13.83 -8.78
CA ALA A 39 -6.86 13.82 -10.22
C ALA A 39 -6.76 12.40 -10.77
N GLN A 40 -6.14 11.49 -10.05
CA GLN A 40 -6.05 10.06 -10.39
C GLN A 40 -7.44 9.42 -10.42
N GLU A 41 -8.28 9.63 -9.41
CA GLU A 41 -9.66 9.14 -9.39
C GLU A 41 -10.45 9.64 -10.59
N LYS A 42 -10.38 10.95 -10.87
CA LYS A 42 -11.03 11.55 -12.04
C LYS A 42 -10.52 10.99 -13.37
N ALA A 43 -9.25 10.61 -13.42
CA ALA A 43 -8.64 9.99 -14.61
C ALA A 43 -8.98 8.49 -14.77
N GLY A 44 -9.68 7.89 -13.80
CA GLY A 44 -10.10 6.49 -13.86
C GLY A 44 -9.05 5.49 -13.36
N ILE A 45 -8.12 5.91 -12.49
CA ILE A 45 -7.21 4.99 -11.79
C ILE A 45 -8.03 4.08 -10.88
N ASP A 46 -7.74 2.79 -10.92
CA ASP A 46 -8.52 1.77 -10.21
C ASP A 46 -8.09 1.58 -8.77
N ILE A 47 -6.79 1.59 -8.49
CA ILE A 47 -6.22 1.45 -7.15
C ILE A 47 -5.04 2.42 -7.01
N MET A 48 -4.96 3.10 -5.88
CA MET A 48 -3.86 4.02 -5.56
C MET A 48 -2.96 3.39 -4.50
N GLU A 49 -1.69 3.19 -4.81
CA GLU A 49 -0.66 2.87 -3.82
C GLU A 49 -0.08 4.18 -3.28
N ILE A 50 -0.15 4.34 -1.97
CA ILE A 50 0.42 5.48 -1.25
C ILE A 50 1.62 4.99 -0.46
N GLY A 51 2.81 5.39 -0.90
CA GLY A 51 4.05 5.11 -0.19
C GLY A 51 4.16 5.97 1.06
N VAL A 52 4.19 5.34 2.22
CA VAL A 52 4.47 6.02 3.49
C VAL A 52 5.97 6.22 3.59
N PRO A 53 6.48 7.47 3.66
CA PRO A 53 7.91 7.72 3.68
C PRO A 53 8.61 7.07 4.87
N PHE A 54 9.79 6.49 4.61
CA PHE A 54 10.63 5.85 5.62
C PHE A 54 12.09 6.24 5.43
N SER A 55 12.85 6.38 6.51
CA SER A 55 14.25 6.85 6.49
C SER A 55 15.21 5.84 5.86
N ASP A 56 14.91 4.55 6.00
CA ASP A 56 15.80 3.44 5.63
C ASP A 56 15.13 2.46 4.64
N PRO A 57 14.74 2.93 3.44
CA PRO A 57 13.88 2.18 2.50
C PRO A 57 14.71 1.16 1.69
N ILE A 58 15.14 0.07 2.33
CA ILE A 58 16.07 -0.93 1.81
C ILE A 58 15.57 -1.70 0.56
N ALA A 59 14.25 -1.79 0.38
CA ALA A 59 13.64 -2.46 -0.77
C ALA A 59 13.42 -1.51 -1.96
N ASP A 60 13.61 -0.20 -1.77
CA ASP A 60 13.34 0.82 -2.77
C ASP A 60 14.57 1.17 -3.60
N GLY A 61 14.35 1.55 -4.85
CA GLY A 61 15.37 2.11 -5.71
C GLY A 61 15.64 3.59 -5.44
N PRO A 62 16.72 4.14 -6.02
CA PRO A 62 17.21 5.49 -5.70
C PRO A 62 16.16 6.59 -5.92
N VAL A 63 15.26 6.43 -6.88
CA VAL A 63 14.18 7.41 -7.15
C VAL A 63 13.19 7.48 -6.01
N ILE A 64 12.75 6.33 -5.51
CA ILE A 64 11.78 6.26 -4.40
C ILE A 64 12.46 6.63 -3.08
N GLN A 65 13.72 6.23 -2.89
CA GLN A 65 14.52 6.66 -1.73
C GLN A 65 14.63 8.19 -1.65
N ASP A 66 14.99 8.85 -2.76
CA ASP A 66 15.07 10.31 -2.84
C ASP A 66 13.71 10.98 -2.59
N ALA A 67 12.63 10.42 -3.13
CA ALA A 67 11.27 10.89 -2.89
C ALA A 67 10.88 10.79 -1.41
N SER A 68 11.14 9.64 -0.75
CA SER A 68 10.90 9.44 0.67
C SER A 68 11.71 10.39 1.53
N PHE A 69 12.99 10.55 1.23
CA PHE A 69 13.87 11.47 1.93
C PHE A 69 13.38 12.92 1.87
N LYS A 70 13.04 13.41 0.67
CA LYS A 70 12.48 14.75 0.48
C LYS A 70 11.15 14.94 1.20
N ALA A 71 10.27 13.93 1.17
CA ALA A 71 8.99 13.98 1.87
C ALA A 71 9.21 14.11 3.39
N ILE A 72 10.13 13.33 3.96
CA ILE A 72 10.47 13.40 5.39
C ILE A 72 11.03 14.78 5.76
N GLN A 73 11.94 15.33 4.95
CA GLN A 73 12.47 16.68 5.15
C GLN A 73 11.36 17.74 5.14
N ASN A 74 10.29 17.52 4.37
CA ASN A 74 9.11 18.39 4.32
C ASN A 74 8.09 18.08 5.42
N GLY A 75 8.43 17.23 6.40
CA GLY A 75 7.59 16.92 7.56
C GLY A 75 6.60 15.78 7.36
N ALA A 76 6.78 14.94 6.32
CA ALA A 76 5.94 13.76 6.15
C ALA A 76 6.18 12.73 7.26
N SER A 77 5.09 12.11 7.72
CA SER A 77 5.06 11.10 8.77
C SER A 77 3.89 10.13 8.57
N LEU A 78 3.90 9.00 9.28
CA LEU A 78 2.76 8.08 9.28
C LEU A 78 1.48 8.77 9.75
N GLU A 79 1.55 9.52 10.86
CA GLU A 79 0.39 10.24 11.42
C GLU A 79 -0.16 11.31 10.46
N GLY A 80 0.74 12.04 9.79
CA GLY A 80 0.37 12.99 8.74
C GLY A 80 -0.31 12.30 7.56
N THR A 81 0.15 11.11 7.19
CA THR A 81 -0.44 10.29 6.12
C THR A 81 -1.84 9.79 6.51
N PHE A 82 -2.06 9.32 7.74
CA PHE A 82 -3.39 8.99 8.24
C PHE A 82 -4.33 10.20 8.24
N THR A 83 -3.84 11.34 8.72
CA THR A 83 -4.62 12.61 8.70
C THR A 83 -5.03 12.99 7.29
N MET A 84 -4.13 12.89 6.34
CA MET A 84 -4.40 13.11 4.92
C MET A 84 -5.47 12.15 4.41
N MET A 85 -5.35 10.85 4.70
CA MET A 85 -6.33 9.84 4.29
C MET A 85 -7.73 10.13 4.82
N GLY A 86 -7.86 10.46 6.10
CA GLY A 86 -9.14 10.85 6.68
C GLY A 86 -9.76 12.06 5.98
N LYS A 87 -8.93 13.05 5.61
CA LYS A 87 -9.39 14.25 4.87
C LYS A 87 -9.88 13.91 3.46
N VAL A 88 -9.15 13.09 2.69
CA VAL A 88 -9.59 12.72 1.32
C VAL A 88 -10.85 11.86 1.34
N ARG A 89 -10.98 10.95 2.31
CA ARG A 89 -12.21 10.15 2.49
C ARG A 89 -13.43 11.03 2.82
N LYS A 90 -13.27 11.97 3.75
CA LYS A 90 -14.34 12.94 4.09
C LYS A 90 -14.70 13.84 2.90
N ALA A 91 -13.74 14.14 2.03
CA ALA A 91 -13.96 14.92 0.81
C ALA A 91 -14.53 14.11 -0.37
N GLY A 92 -14.82 12.80 -0.17
CA GLY A 92 -15.52 11.97 -1.14
C GLY A 92 -14.65 11.10 -2.03
N LEU A 93 -13.35 10.94 -1.75
CA LEU A 93 -12.51 9.99 -2.49
C LEU A 93 -13.01 8.55 -2.24
N ASN A 94 -13.43 7.85 -3.30
CA ASN A 94 -13.99 6.49 -3.22
C ASN A 94 -13.04 5.40 -3.72
N SER A 95 -12.04 5.75 -4.53
CA SER A 95 -11.09 4.79 -5.07
C SER A 95 -10.39 3.99 -3.97
N PRO A 96 -10.11 2.69 -4.18
CA PRO A 96 -9.32 1.89 -3.28
C PRO A 96 -7.92 2.49 -3.06
N VAL A 97 -7.46 2.48 -1.81
CA VAL A 97 -6.13 2.97 -1.42
C VAL A 97 -5.39 1.90 -0.65
N VAL A 98 -4.18 1.61 -1.10
CA VAL A 98 -3.24 0.67 -0.48
C VAL A 98 -2.07 1.47 0.09
N PHE A 99 -1.69 1.23 1.35
CA PHE A 99 -0.44 1.75 1.89
C PHE A 99 0.71 0.80 1.58
N MET A 100 1.78 1.34 1.04
CA MET A 100 3.06 0.65 0.92
C MET A 100 4.01 1.22 1.97
N LEU A 101 4.46 0.40 2.90
CA LEU A 101 5.30 0.81 4.02
C LEU A 101 6.12 -0.36 4.56
N TYR A 102 7.15 -0.03 5.35
CA TYR A 102 8.00 -0.99 6.02
C TYR A 102 7.42 -1.45 7.36
N TYR A 103 7.61 -2.72 7.70
CA TYR A 103 7.05 -3.31 8.93
C TYR A 103 7.58 -2.63 10.21
N ASN A 104 8.82 -2.17 10.19
CA ASN A 104 9.38 -1.40 11.30
C ASN A 104 8.49 -0.20 11.70
N THR A 105 7.90 0.49 10.72
CA THR A 105 6.97 1.61 10.97
C THR A 105 5.70 1.13 11.65
N VAL A 106 5.15 -0.01 11.22
CA VAL A 106 3.96 -0.63 11.84
C VAL A 106 4.24 -1.07 13.26
N TYR A 107 5.38 -1.75 13.46
CA TYR A 107 5.80 -2.27 14.75
C TYR A 107 5.98 -1.17 15.80
N HIS A 108 6.70 -0.10 15.45
CA HIS A 108 6.91 1.05 16.35
C HIS A 108 5.63 1.82 16.67
N TYR A 109 4.68 1.87 15.74
CA TYR A 109 3.37 2.49 15.97
C TYR A 109 2.49 1.62 16.89
N GLY A 110 2.77 0.34 16.97
CA GLY A 110 1.96 -0.70 17.59
C GLY A 110 0.95 -1.27 16.60
N VAL A 111 1.04 -2.57 16.33
CA VAL A 111 0.28 -3.26 15.26
C VAL A 111 -1.22 -3.03 15.40
N GLU A 112 -1.77 -3.15 16.60
CA GLU A 112 -3.21 -2.96 16.85
C GLU A 112 -3.65 -1.50 16.63
N ASN A 113 -2.87 -0.53 17.12
CA ASN A 113 -3.13 0.90 16.91
C ASN A 113 -3.06 1.26 15.43
N PHE A 114 -2.07 0.73 14.71
CA PHE A 114 -1.90 0.95 13.28
C PHE A 114 -3.11 0.44 12.49
N VAL A 115 -3.56 -0.79 12.75
CA VAL A 115 -4.71 -1.38 12.07
C VAL A 115 -5.99 -0.58 12.36
N ASN A 116 -6.20 -0.17 13.62
CA ASN A 116 -7.33 0.69 13.99
C ASN A 116 -7.31 2.01 13.23
N LYS A 117 -6.13 2.64 13.10
CA LYS A 117 -5.95 3.88 12.31
C LYS A 117 -6.22 3.65 10.81
N CYS A 118 -5.84 2.52 10.26
CA CYS A 118 -6.20 2.15 8.88
C CYS A 118 -7.72 2.09 8.70
N ILE A 119 -8.43 1.43 9.62
CA ILE A 119 -9.89 1.31 9.59
C ILE A 119 -10.55 2.70 9.69
N GLU A 120 -10.16 3.50 10.68
CA GLU A 120 -10.69 4.85 10.91
C GLU A 120 -10.54 5.77 9.70
N ASN A 121 -9.44 5.64 8.98
CA ASN A 121 -9.10 6.51 7.86
C ASN A 121 -9.37 5.89 6.48
N GLY A 122 -9.98 4.70 6.43
CA GLY A 122 -10.43 4.07 5.18
C GLY A 122 -9.28 3.62 4.27
N VAL A 123 -8.20 3.07 4.84
CA VAL A 123 -7.14 2.37 4.11
C VAL A 123 -7.64 0.97 3.77
N ASP A 124 -7.56 0.57 2.50
CA ASP A 124 -8.16 -0.66 2.00
C ASP A 124 -7.18 -1.84 1.91
N GLY A 125 -5.89 -1.56 1.78
CA GLY A 125 -4.87 -2.59 1.67
C GLY A 125 -3.52 -2.16 2.22
N LEU A 126 -2.65 -3.16 2.47
CA LEU A 126 -1.29 -3.00 2.95
C LEU A 126 -0.34 -3.81 2.08
N ILE A 127 0.74 -3.19 1.61
CA ILE A 127 1.91 -3.84 1.01
C ILE A 127 3.08 -3.59 1.94
N ILE A 128 3.67 -4.65 2.49
CA ILE A 128 4.78 -4.59 3.45
C ILE A 128 5.93 -5.44 2.91
N PRO A 129 6.83 -4.85 2.11
CA PRO A 129 7.84 -5.61 1.35
C PRO A 129 8.87 -6.36 2.20
N ASP A 130 9.12 -5.88 3.41
CA ASP A 130 10.09 -6.43 4.36
C ASP A 130 9.48 -7.40 5.39
N LEU A 131 8.19 -7.77 5.25
CA LEU A 131 7.51 -8.72 6.12
C LEU A 131 7.38 -10.09 5.44
N PRO A 132 8.26 -11.07 5.75
CA PRO A 132 8.17 -12.40 5.19
C PRO A 132 6.86 -13.11 5.57
N PHE A 133 6.40 -14.00 4.73
CA PHE A 133 5.14 -14.74 4.94
C PHE A 133 5.08 -15.43 6.31
N GLU A 134 6.20 -15.99 6.75
CA GLU A 134 6.33 -16.69 8.03
C GLU A 134 6.18 -15.80 9.25
N GLU A 135 6.48 -14.50 9.09
CA GLU A 135 6.42 -13.50 10.16
C GLU A 135 5.09 -12.71 10.19
N GLN A 136 4.16 -13.03 9.29
CA GLN A 136 2.89 -12.31 9.17
C GLN A 136 1.86 -12.66 10.26
N GLY A 137 2.16 -13.58 11.18
CA GLY A 137 1.20 -14.08 12.17
C GLY A 137 0.58 -12.97 12.99
N GLU A 138 1.40 -12.13 13.64
CA GLU A 138 0.93 -11.05 14.51
C GLU A 138 -0.04 -10.08 13.81
N ILE A 139 0.36 -9.57 12.65
CA ILE A 139 -0.49 -8.61 11.93
C ILE A 139 -1.75 -9.28 11.37
N LYS A 140 -1.68 -10.54 10.92
CA LYS A 140 -2.84 -11.29 10.44
C LYS A 140 -3.88 -11.51 11.55
N ASP A 141 -3.44 -11.83 12.76
CA ASP A 141 -4.32 -12.01 13.91
C ASP A 141 -5.05 -10.71 14.26
N VAL A 142 -4.37 -9.56 14.17
CA VAL A 142 -5.00 -8.26 14.40
C VAL A 142 -5.97 -7.90 13.28
N LEU A 143 -5.58 -8.10 12.00
CA LEU A 143 -6.44 -7.84 10.85
C LEU A 143 -7.72 -8.69 10.87
N ALA A 144 -7.63 -9.92 11.35
CA ALA A 144 -8.79 -10.83 11.44
C ALA A 144 -9.85 -10.39 12.45
N LYS A 145 -9.53 -9.52 13.39
CA LYS A 145 -10.46 -9.05 14.44
C LYS A 145 -11.59 -8.16 13.91
N ASN A 146 -11.45 -7.56 12.71
CA ASN A 146 -12.42 -6.62 12.17
C ASN A 146 -12.59 -6.78 10.66
N GLU A 147 -13.82 -6.93 10.19
CA GLU A 147 -14.14 -7.08 8.77
C GLU A 147 -13.77 -5.85 7.92
N LYS A 148 -13.61 -4.68 8.54
CA LYS A 148 -13.17 -3.43 7.90
C LYS A 148 -11.65 -3.28 7.84
N SER A 149 -10.89 -4.24 8.35
CA SER A 149 -9.44 -4.22 8.29
C SER A 149 -8.94 -4.18 6.85
N PRO A 150 -7.81 -3.50 6.59
CA PRO A 150 -7.19 -3.55 5.28
C PRO A 150 -6.76 -4.97 4.91
N ILE A 151 -6.72 -5.26 3.61
CA ILE A 151 -6.21 -6.53 3.10
C ILE A 151 -4.69 -6.50 3.11
N LEU A 152 -4.04 -7.52 3.69
CA LEU A 152 -2.61 -7.72 3.53
C LEU A 152 -2.33 -8.34 2.16
N ILE A 153 -1.78 -7.54 1.24
CA ILE A 153 -1.45 -7.96 -0.13
C ILE A 153 -0.22 -8.85 -0.09
N GLN A 154 -0.33 -10.03 -0.69
CA GLN A 154 0.79 -10.97 -0.75
C GLN A 154 1.76 -10.62 -1.89
N LEU A 155 3.06 -10.73 -1.61
CA LEU A 155 4.11 -10.52 -2.58
C LEU A 155 4.65 -11.86 -3.07
N VAL A 156 4.90 -11.94 -4.38
CA VAL A 156 5.61 -13.05 -5.01
C VAL A 156 6.75 -12.51 -5.86
N SER A 157 7.80 -13.30 -6.03
CA SER A 157 8.95 -12.95 -6.85
C SER A 157 9.45 -14.19 -7.59
N PRO A 158 10.38 -14.07 -8.56
CA PRO A 158 10.93 -15.23 -9.26
C PRO A 158 11.52 -16.30 -8.34
N VAL A 159 12.11 -15.90 -7.20
CA VAL A 159 12.66 -16.84 -6.20
C VAL A 159 11.57 -17.55 -5.37
N SER A 160 10.34 -17.06 -5.41
CA SER A 160 9.20 -17.68 -4.70
C SER A 160 8.60 -18.87 -5.44
N LYS A 161 9.09 -19.23 -6.64
CA LYS A 161 8.43 -20.19 -7.57
C LYS A 161 7.91 -21.46 -6.90
N GLY A 162 8.72 -22.10 -6.04
CA GLY A 162 8.33 -23.33 -5.33
C GLY A 162 7.35 -23.10 -4.17
N ARG A 163 7.13 -21.84 -3.74
CA ARG A 163 6.34 -21.47 -2.58
C ARG A 163 5.04 -20.76 -2.96
N ILE A 164 4.85 -20.44 -4.25
CA ILE A 164 3.68 -19.68 -4.71
C ILE A 164 2.35 -20.29 -4.25
N PRO A 165 2.10 -21.60 -4.33
CA PRO A 165 0.84 -22.18 -3.85
C PRO A 165 0.57 -21.83 -2.38
N MET A 166 1.57 -21.99 -1.51
CA MET A 166 1.46 -21.65 -0.07
C MET A 166 1.20 -20.14 0.14
N LEU A 167 1.93 -19.29 -0.57
CA LEU A 167 1.78 -17.82 -0.44
C LEU A 167 0.40 -17.34 -0.86
N LEU A 168 -0.25 -18.04 -1.80
CA LEU A 168 -1.53 -17.65 -2.39
C LEU A 168 -2.74 -18.35 -1.79
N GLU A 169 -2.56 -19.36 -0.91
CA GLU A 169 -3.65 -20.16 -0.35
C GLU A 169 -4.78 -19.31 0.26
N ASN A 170 -4.42 -18.23 0.95
CA ASN A 170 -5.37 -17.31 1.59
C ASN A 170 -5.19 -15.86 1.08
N ALA A 171 -4.63 -15.68 -0.11
CA ALA A 171 -4.43 -14.35 -0.68
C ALA A 171 -5.78 -13.71 -1.06
N ARG A 172 -5.89 -12.40 -0.76
CA ARG A 172 -7.07 -11.59 -1.06
C ARG A 172 -6.67 -10.35 -1.86
N GLY A 173 -7.65 -9.74 -2.53
CA GLY A 173 -7.42 -8.57 -3.37
C GLY A 173 -6.64 -8.93 -4.62
N PHE A 174 -5.36 -8.59 -4.65
CA PHE A 174 -4.45 -8.91 -5.75
C PHE A 174 -3.11 -9.43 -5.22
N VAL A 175 -2.25 -9.88 -6.12
CA VAL A 175 -0.90 -10.34 -5.80
C VAL A 175 0.11 -9.35 -6.37
N TYR A 176 1.01 -8.87 -5.53
CA TYR A 176 2.10 -8.01 -5.96
C TYR A 176 3.26 -8.85 -6.49
N CYS A 177 3.47 -8.83 -7.81
CA CYS A 177 4.53 -9.59 -8.45
C CYS A 177 5.78 -8.73 -8.63
N VAL A 178 6.83 -9.03 -7.87
CA VAL A 178 8.16 -8.43 -8.04
C VAL A 178 8.81 -9.13 -9.22
N SER A 179 8.84 -8.48 -10.40
CA SER A 179 9.25 -9.11 -11.66
C SER A 179 10.79 -9.25 -11.80
N GLN A 180 11.54 -8.44 -11.08
CA GLN A 180 13.01 -8.44 -11.11
C GLN A 180 13.61 -8.51 -9.71
N MET A 181 14.73 -9.23 -9.59
CA MET A 181 15.53 -9.20 -8.36
C MET A 181 16.39 -7.92 -8.36
N GLY A 182 16.27 -7.15 -7.29
CA GLY A 182 16.98 -5.88 -7.13
C GLY A 182 16.05 -4.73 -6.76
N VAL A 183 16.59 -3.52 -6.75
CA VAL A 183 15.85 -2.31 -6.39
C VAL A 183 15.19 -1.66 -7.60
N THR A 184 14.05 -1.01 -7.39
CA THR A 184 13.29 -0.29 -8.41
C THR A 184 14.15 0.72 -9.16
N GLY A 185 14.07 0.72 -10.51
CA GLY A 185 14.76 1.71 -11.36
C GLY A 185 16.19 1.38 -11.75
N LYS A 186 16.75 0.21 -11.36
CA LYS A 186 17.97 -0.33 -11.96
C LYS A 186 17.57 -1.40 -12.97
N GLY A 187 17.78 -1.10 -14.26
CA GLY A 187 17.66 -2.11 -15.31
C GLY A 187 18.57 -3.31 -15.01
N ALA A 188 18.10 -4.52 -15.33
CA ALA A 188 18.95 -5.69 -15.33
C ALA A 188 20.05 -5.48 -16.40
N ASN A 189 21.33 -5.51 -15.98
CA ASN A 189 22.45 -5.71 -16.90
C ASN A 189 22.48 -7.16 -17.33
#